data_a88755f1ef5e10407061edbe672251e5
#
_entry.id   a88755f1ef5e10407061edbe672251e5
#
_cell.length_a   1.000
_cell.length_b   1.000
_cell.length_c   1.000
_cell.angle_alpha   90.00
_cell.angle_beta   90.00
_cell.angle_gamma   90.00
#
_symmetry.space_group_name_H-M   'P 1'
#
loop_
_entity.id
_entity.type
_entity.pdbx_description
1 polymer ?
#
loop_
_entity_poly.entity_id
_entity_poly.type
_entity_poly.pdbx_seq_one_letter_code
_entity_poly.pdbx_strand_id
1 'polypeptide(L)'
;MDQNSIVILGGTGDQGLGLALRFATAGRPVVIGSRKEERAVQAAEEVRAKVPGADVTGFGNEDACQKSPIVILSVPFEHMAGTVKGIKGQLAEGQTVVSMGVPLAAAIGDGAMRTLGIWQGSCAELIAGLV
;
A
#
# COMPACT_ATOMS: atom_id res chain seq x y z
N MET A 1 -15.22 5.27 7.72
CA MET A 1 -14.19 5.54 6.68
C MET A 1 -13.98 7.03 6.58
N ASP A 2 -12.78 7.49 6.86
CA ASP A 2 -12.44 8.92 6.75
C ASP A 2 -12.19 9.26 5.27
N GLN A 3 -13.03 10.13 4.71
CA GLN A 3 -12.98 10.53 3.29
C GLN A 3 -11.71 11.29 2.90
N ASN A 4 -10.99 11.84 3.87
CA ASN A 4 -9.74 12.59 3.65
C ASN A 4 -8.48 11.74 3.87
N SER A 5 -8.61 10.54 4.42
CA SER A 5 -7.48 9.67 4.71
C SER A 5 -6.99 8.92 3.47
N ILE A 6 -5.77 8.43 3.57
CA ILE A 6 -5.13 7.57 2.55
C ILE A 6 -4.54 6.37 3.27
N VAL A 7 -4.87 5.17 2.79
CA VAL A 7 -4.25 3.92 3.24
C VAL A 7 -3.08 3.58 2.35
N ILE A 8 -1.95 3.21 2.95
CA ILE A 8 -0.77 2.70 2.25
C ILE A 8 -0.48 1.30 2.78
N LEU A 9 -0.81 0.28 2.01
CA LEU A 9 -0.45 -1.10 2.32
C LEU A 9 0.99 -1.35 1.84
N GLY A 10 1.80 -1.97 2.70
CA GLY A 10 3.24 -2.05 2.50
C GLY A 10 3.97 -0.75 2.86
N GLY A 11 3.34 0.10 3.67
CA GLY A 11 3.87 1.41 4.08
C GLY A 11 5.11 1.35 4.98
N THR A 12 5.58 0.17 5.34
CA THR A 12 6.81 -0.03 6.11
C THR A 12 8.06 -0.15 5.22
N GLY A 13 7.91 -0.30 3.91
CA GLY A 13 9.01 -0.27 2.95
C GLY A 13 9.41 1.16 2.57
N ASP A 14 10.56 1.33 1.92
CA ASP A 14 11.12 2.66 1.60
C ASP A 14 10.15 3.52 0.78
N GLN A 15 9.52 2.94 -0.25
CA GLN A 15 8.58 3.67 -1.10
C GLN A 15 7.30 4.04 -0.35
N GLY A 16 6.72 3.10 0.38
CA GLY A 16 5.50 3.34 1.16
C GLY A 16 5.71 4.34 2.29
N LEU A 17 6.84 4.25 2.99
CA LEU A 17 7.22 5.19 4.03
C LEU A 17 7.44 6.60 3.46
N GLY A 18 8.10 6.71 2.29
CA GLY A 18 8.30 7.97 1.59
C GLY A 18 6.98 8.64 1.20
N LEU A 19 6.01 7.87 0.72
CA LEU A 19 4.64 8.36 0.43
C LEU A 19 3.94 8.81 1.70
N ALA A 20 4.01 8.02 2.77
CA ALA A 20 3.41 8.38 4.06
C ALA A 20 3.93 9.72 4.57
N LEU A 21 5.23 9.94 4.49
CA LEU A 21 5.87 11.22 4.86
C LEU A 21 5.34 12.39 4.02
N ARG A 22 5.21 12.20 2.72
CA ARG A 22 4.72 13.25 1.81
C ARG A 22 3.26 13.60 2.07
N PHE A 23 2.39 12.62 2.21
CA PHE A 23 0.98 12.86 2.52
C PHE A 23 0.80 13.48 3.91
N ALA A 24 1.54 13.00 4.90
CA ALA A 24 1.53 13.58 6.25
C ALA A 24 1.99 15.04 6.25
N THR A 25 3.06 15.36 5.51
CA THR A 25 3.55 16.75 5.34
C THR A 25 2.51 17.63 4.65
N ALA A 26 1.72 17.08 3.74
CA ALA A 26 0.61 17.78 3.08
C ALA A 26 -0.65 17.88 3.97
N GLY A 27 -0.59 17.43 5.22
CA GLY A 27 -1.71 17.50 6.17
C GLY A 27 -2.80 16.46 5.93
N ARG A 28 -2.52 15.39 5.18
CA ARG A 28 -3.48 14.30 4.94
C ARG A 28 -3.35 13.24 6.03
N PRO A 29 -4.46 12.78 6.62
CA PRO A 29 -4.43 11.61 7.49
C PRO A 29 -3.94 10.38 6.73
N VAL A 30 -3.01 9.64 7.32
CA VAL A 30 -2.40 8.46 6.69
C VAL A 30 -2.60 7.24 7.57
N VAL A 31 -3.02 6.15 6.97
CA VAL A 31 -3.09 4.83 7.60
C VAL A 31 -2.05 3.93 6.95
N ILE A 32 -1.10 3.45 7.73
CA ILE A 32 -0.09 2.51 7.27
C ILE A 32 -0.56 1.09 7.54
N GLY A 33 -0.57 0.26 6.51
CA GLY A 33 -0.85 -1.17 6.62
C GLY A 33 0.40 -2.02 6.47
N SER A 34 0.45 -3.11 7.22
CA SER A 34 1.50 -4.13 7.12
C SER A 34 0.94 -5.51 7.41
N ARG A 35 1.64 -6.55 6.97
CA ARG A 35 1.34 -7.94 7.38
C ARG A 35 1.50 -8.16 8.88
N LYS A 36 2.37 -7.37 9.52
CA LYS A 36 2.59 -7.33 10.96
C LYS A 36 2.21 -5.96 11.48
N GLU A 37 1.17 -5.89 12.30
CA GLU A 37 0.66 -4.63 12.83
C GLU A 37 1.72 -3.83 13.58
N GLU A 38 2.58 -4.50 14.35
CA GLU A 38 3.65 -3.84 15.10
C GLU A 38 4.59 -3.03 14.21
N ARG A 39 4.86 -3.53 12.99
CA ARG A 39 5.66 -2.81 12.00
C ARG A 39 4.94 -1.57 11.47
N ALA A 40 3.65 -1.68 11.25
CA ALA A 40 2.84 -0.54 10.82
C ALA A 40 2.78 0.55 11.88
N VAL A 41 2.61 0.16 13.15
CA VAL A 41 2.61 1.08 14.29
C VAL A 41 3.97 1.78 14.41
N GLN A 42 5.06 1.04 14.33
CA GLN A 42 6.42 1.61 14.37
C GLN A 42 6.65 2.60 13.21
N ALA A 43 6.25 2.25 11.99
CA ALA A 43 6.36 3.13 10.84
C ALA A 43 5.54 4.42 11.03
N ALA A 44 4.35 4.32 11.59
CA ALA A 44 3.53 5.48 11.94
C ALA A 44 4.22 6.40 12.96
N GLU A 45 4.87 5.82 13.97
CA GLU A 45 5.66 6.58 14.94
C GLU A 45 6.85 7.30 14.29
N GLU A 46 7.54 6.65 13.37
CA GLU A 46 8.64 7.27 12.61
C GLU A 46 8.17 8.47 11.79
N VAL A 47 7.01 8.36 11.14
CA VAL A 47 6.42 9.48 10.38
C VAL A 47 6.04 10.62 11.31
N ARG A 48 5.36 10.34 12.43
CA ARG A 48 4.99 11.37 13.41
C ARG A 48 6.20 12.07 14.02
N ALA A 49 7.30 11.35 14.23
CA ALA A 49 8.54 11.94 14.72
C ALA A 49 9.16 12.93 13.72
N LYS A 50 9.01 12.67 12.42
CA LYS A 50 9.54 13.53 11.34
C LYS A 50 8.59 14.65 10.94
N VAL A 51 7.29 14.45 11.12
CA VAL A 51 6.24 15.42 10.82
C VAL A 51 5.38 15.65 12.08
N PRO A 52 5.81 16.55 12.99
CA PRO A 52 5.09 16.83 14.22
C PRO A 52 3.64 17.23 13.96
N GLY A 53 2.71 16.64 14.72
CA GLY A 53 1.28 16.91 14.57
C GLY A 53 0.59 16.15 13.44
N ALA A 54 1.30 15.31 12.70
CA ALA A 54 0.71 14.49 11.65
C ALA A 54 -0.25 13.44 12.22
N ASP A 55 -1.38 13.26 11.55
CA ASP A 55 -2.34 12.19 11.84
C ASP A 55 -1.94 10.94 11.05
N VAL A 56 -1.16 10.08 11.70
CA VAL A 56 -0.66 8.82 11.09
C VAL A 56 -0.87 7.67 12.06
N THR A 57 -1.50 6.62 11.59
CA THR A 57 -1.80 5.40 12.35
C THR A 57 -1.33 4.16 11.64
N GLY A 58 -1.10 3.07 12.36
CA GLY A 58 -0.66 1.79 11.81
C GLY A 58 -1.59 0.65 12.21
N PHE A 59 -1.88 -0.25 11.26
CA PHE A 59 -2.75 -1.42 11.45
C PHE A 59 -2.24 -2.62 10.65
N GLY A 60 -2.78 -3.80 10.91
CA GLY A 60 -2.70 -4.93 9.98
C GLY A 60 -3.37 -4.59 8.65
N ASN A 61 -2.92 -5.21 7.55
CA ASN A 61 -3.43 -4.88 6.20
C ASN A 61 -4.96 -4.98 6.08
N GLU A 62 -5.56 -6.00 6.70
CA GLU A 62 -7.00 -6.24 6.65
C GLU A 62 -7.82 -5.13 7.32
N ASP A 63 -7.35 -4.66 8.46
CA ASP A 63 -7.99 -3.55 9.18
C ASP A 63 -7.68 -2.21 8.53
N ALA A 64 -6.45 -2.02 8.05
CA ALA A 64 -6.02 -0.79 7.39
C ALA A 64 -6.87 -0.49 6.14
N CYS A 65 -7.08 -1.49 5.27
CA CYS A 65 -7.74 -1.27 3.98
C CYS A 65 -9.20 -0.79 4.10
N GLN A 66 -9.83 -0.97 5.26
CA GLN A 66 -11.20 -0.51 5.51
C GLN A 66 -11.29 0.97 5.94
N LYS A 67 -10.17 1.64 6.16
CA LYS A 67 -10.14 2.95 6.83
C LYS A 67 -10.25 4.16 5.91
N SER A 68 -10.13 3.96 4.59
CA SER A 68 -10.10 5.04 3.63
C SER A 68 -10.73 4.65 2.29
N PRO A 69 -11.29 5.60 1.56
CA PRO A 69 -11.75 5.36 0.18
C PRO A 69 -10.59 5.16 -0.81
N ILE A 70 -9.36 5.50 -0.43
CA ILE A 70 -8.18 5.34 -1.28
C ILE A 70 -7.19 4.39 -0.62
N VAL A 71 -6.91 3.29 -1.29
CA VAL A 71 -5.97 2.25 -0.85
C VAL A 71 -4.82 2.15 -1.84
N ILE A 72 -3.62 2.52 -1.41
CA ILE A 72 -2.40 2.43 -2.22
C ILE A 72 -1.67 1.12 -1.88
N LEU A 73 -1.43 0.30 -2.88
CA LEU A 73 -0.66 -0.93 -2.76
C LEU A 73 0.81 -0.65 -3.07
N SER A 74 1.62 -0.52 -2.03
CA SER A 74 3.07 -0.25 -2.12
C SER A 74 3.87 -1.49 -1.71
N VAL A 75 3.55 -2.62 -2.30
CA VAL A 75 4.26 -3.88 -2.10
C VAL A 75 4.98 -4.28 -3.38
N PRO A 76 6.09 -5.05 -3.30
CA PRO A 76 6.75 -5.60 -4.48
C PRO A 76 5.78 -6.42 -5.33
N PHE A 77 6.00 -6.43 -6.64
CA PHE A 77 5.13 -7.15 -7.60
C PHE A 77 4.90 -8.61 -7.21
N GLU A 78 5.93 -9.33 -6.78
CA GLU A 78 5.86 -10.74 -6.38
C GLU A 78 4.95 -11.00 -5.18
N HIS A 79 4.67 -9.99 -4.37
CA HIS A 79 3.77 -10.08 -3.21
C HIS A 79 2.39 -9.48 -3.45
N MET A 80 2.17 -8.86 -4.61
CA MET A 80 0.95 -8.10 -4.92
C MET A 80 -0.30 -8.98 -4.89
N ALA A 81 -0.29 -10.09 -5.63
CA ALA A 81 -1.44 -11.00 -5.71
C ALA A 81 -1.81 -11.58 -4.33
N GLY A 82 -0.82 -11.98 -3.54
CA GLY A 82 -1.04 -12.49 -2.18
C GLY A 82 -1.63 -11.44 -1.26
N THR A 83 -1.14 -10.20 -1.33
CA THR A 83 -1.67 -9.09 -0.54
C THR A 83 -3.12 -8.80 -0.91
N VAL A 84 -3.43 -8.70 -2.19
CA VAL A 84 -4.80 -8.43 -2.68
C VAL A 84 -5.77 -9.54 -2.27
N LYS A 85 -5.37 -10.80 -2.41
CA LYS A 85 -6.19 -11.94 -1.98
C LYS A 85 -6.50 -11.90 -0.47
N GLY A 86 -5.55 -11.44 0.34
CA GLY A 86 -5.73 -11.31 1.78
C GLY A 86 -6.72 -10.23 2.19
N ILE A 87 -6.85 -9.16 1.41
CA ILE A 87 -7.69 -8.01 1.77
C ILE A 87 -9.00 -7.91 0.97
N LYS A 88 -9.17 -8.68 -0.10
CA LYS A 88 -10.32 -8.52 -1.00
C LYS A 88 -11.68 -8.63 -0.31
N GLY A 89 -11.78 -9.43 0.73
CA GLY A 89 -13.01 -9.58 1.53
C GLY A 89 -13.33 -8.38 2.43
N GLN A 90 -12.38 -7.49 2.65
CA GLN A 90 -12.48 -6.28 3.46
C GLN A 90 -12.59 -5.01 2.62
N LEU A 91 -12.36 -5.09 1.31
CA LEU A 91 -12.53 -3.95 0.42
C LEU A 91 -14.03 -3.64 0.26
N ALA A 92 -14.38 -2.37 0.39
CA ALA A 92 -15.74 -1.90 0.19
C ALA A 92 -15.98 -1.47 -1.26
N GLU A 93 -17.21 -1.57 -1.70
CA GLU A 93 -17.63 -1.05 -3.00
C GLU A 93 -17.35 0.47 -3.08
N GLY A 94 -16.83 0.93 -4.19
CA GLY A 94 -16.50 2.33 -4.44
C GLY A 94 -15.13 2.77 -3.94
N GLN A 95 -14.35 1.90 -3.29
CA GLN A 95 -12.95 2.21 -2.97
C GLN A 95 -12.09 2.26 -4.24
N THR A 96 -11.15 3.20 -4.26
CA THR A 96 -10.13 3.29 -5.31
C THR A 96 -8.87 2.58 -4.85
N VAL A 97 -8.47 1.54 -5.56
CA VAL A 97 -7.23 0.81 -5.31
C VAL A 97 -6.18 1.26 -6.30
N VAL A 98 -5.08 1.82 -5.79
CA VAL A 98 -3.95 2.32 -6.59
C VAL A 98 -2.80 1.32 -6.50
N SER A 99 -2.36 0.80 -7.63
CA SER A 99 -1.18 -0.06 -7.70
C SER A 99 0.08 0.75 -7.94
N MET A 100 1.10 0.49 -7.14
CA MET A 100 2.48 0.96 -7.40
C MET A 100 3.38 -0.19 -7.87
N GLY A 101 2.83 -1.36 -8.10
CA GLY A 101 3.56 -2.53 -8.54
C GLY A 101 4.06 -2.38 -9.99
N VAL A 102 5.32 -2.72 -10.20
CA VAL A 102 5.93 -2.83 -11.54
C VAL A 102 6.42 -4.27 -11.70
N PRO A 103 5.98 -5.00 -12.73
CA PRO A 103 6.39 -6.39 -12.96
C PRO A 103 7.82 -6.43 -13.54
N LEU A 104 8.81 -6.20 -12.68
CA LEU A 104 10.22 -6.26 -13.06
C LEU A 104 10.72 -7.70 -13.14
N ALA A 105 11.55 -7.99 -14.12
CA ALA A 105 12.15 -9.31 -14.29
C ALA A 105 13.06 -9.71 -13.10
N ALA A 106 13.53 -8.75 -12.32
CA ALA A 106 14.25 -9.00 -11.07
C ALA A 106 13.47 -9.87 -10.08
N ALA A 107 12.14 -9.88 -10.12
CA ALA A 107 11.29 -10.73 -9.28
C ALA A 107 11.51 -12.23 -9.53
N ILE A 108 12.02 -12.60 -10.70
CA ILE A 108 12.35 -13.99 -11.08
C ILE A 108 13.88 -14.19 -11.26
N GLY A 109 14.70 -13.28 -10.73
CA GLY A 109 16.14 -13.37 -10.76
C GLY A 109 16.81 -12.91 -12.07
N ASP A 110 16.08 -12.23 -12.96
CA ASP A 110 16.62 -11.62 -14.18
C ASP A 110 16.97 -10.13 -13.96
N GLY A 111 17.38 -9.43 -15.00
CA GLY A 111 17.84 -8.05 -14.92
C GLY A 111 16.74 -7.07 -14.53
N ALA A 112 17.05 -6.15 -13.61
CA ALA A 112 16.12 -5.14 -13.11
C ALA A 112 15.67 -4.12 -14.16
N MET A 113 16.33 -4.06 -15.32
CA MET A 113 15.99 -3.19 -16.44
C MET A 113 14.94 -3.77 -17.39
N ARG A 114 14.50 -5.01 -17.14
CA ARG A 114 13.48 -5.69 -17.93
C ARG A 114 12.18 -5.77 -17.17
N THR A 115 11.06 -5.70 -17.88
CA THR A 115 9.73 -5.97 -17.37
C THR A 115 9.28 -7.38 -17.75
N LEU A 116 8.45 -7.97 -16.90
CA LEU A 116 7.75 -9.21 -17.22
C LEU A 116 6.49 -8.88 -18.03
N GLY A 117 6.24 -9.65 -19.07
CA GLY A 117 4.94 -9.67 -19.71
C GLY A 117 3.97 -10.41 -18.80
N ILE A 118 2.92 -9.73 -18.36
CA ILE A 118 1.85 -10.36 -17.60
C ILE A 118 0.60 -10.49 -18.46
N TRP A 119 -0.12 -11.58 -18.27
CA TRP A 119 -1.25 -11.98 -19.11
C TRP A 119 -2.37 -10.93 -19.13
N GLN A 120 -2.59 -10.26 -18.01
CA GLN A 120 -3.61 -9.21 -17.84
C GLN A 120 -3.22 -7.86 -18.44
N GLY A 121 -1.96 -7.66 -18.83
CA GLY A 121 -1.43 -6.41 -19.35
C GLY A 121 -0.63 -5.62 -18.31
N SER A 122 -1.29 -4.93 -17.39
CA SER A 122 -0.65 -4.18 -16.28
C SER A 122 -0.85 -4.83 -14.93
N CYS A 123 -0.07 -4.41 -13.94
CA CYS A 123 -0.26 -4.83 -12.55
C CYS A 123 -1.64 -4.40 -12.03
N ALA A 124 -2.11 -3.21 -12.39
CA ALA A 124 -3.46 -2.74 -12.02
C ALA A 124 -4.57 -3.60 -12.62
N GLU A 125 -4.45 -4.02 -13.87
CA GLU A 125 -5.41 -4.94 -14.52
C GLU A 125 -5.38 -6.33 -13.88
N LEU A 126 -4.20 -6.82 -13.48
CA LEU A 126 -4.09 -8.06 -12.71
C LEU A 126 -4.84 -7.96 -11.38
N ILE A 127 -4.66 -6.86 -10.65
CA ILE A 127 -5.35 -6.62 -9.39
C ILE A 127 -6.87 -6.53 -9.60
N ALA A 128 -7.31 -5.81 -10.62
CA ALA A 128 -8.74 -5.68 -10.95
C ALA A 128 -9.41 -7.04 -11.20
N GLY A 129 -8.69 -8.01 -11.72
CA GLY A 129 -9.17 -9.38 -11.89
C GLY A 129 -9.21 -10.23 -10.62
N LEU A 130 -8.60 -9.75 -9.52
CA LEU A 130 -8.54 -10.47 -8.24
C LEU A 130 -9.56 -9.99 -7.22
N VAL A 131 -10.02 -8.75 -7.32
CA VAL A 131 -10.97 -8.11 -6.40
C VAL A 131 -12.42 -8.29 -6.80
#